data_217a50e39c4450591db04b2984bd54a2
#
_entry.id   217a50e39c4450591db04b2984bd54a2
#
_cell.length_a   1.000
_cell.length_b   1.000
_cell.length_c   1.000
_cell.angle_alpha   90.00
_cell.angle_beta   90.00
_cell.angle_gamma   90.00
#
_symmetry.space_group_name_H-M   'P 1'
#
loop_
_entity.id
_entity.type
_entity.pdbx_description
1 polymer ?
#
loop_
_entity_poly.entity_id
_entity_poly.type
_entity_poly.pdbx_seq_one_letter_code
_entity_poly.pdbx_strand_id
1 'polypeptide(L)'
;MALKAAPAQTYLRLGLFRIQTLPLLLALAGLLTPALPLSAAETRPPLMLAKVYHAGVALADYWISEKLDGVRGYWDGEKLLTRGGERVAVPAWFTAGWPNVPMDGELWAGRGQFARAVSTVRQQTPDNAAWRDMRFMVFDLPAQGGPFSERIPVLNGLISQIDQPWVQAVAQFKLANQPALQGLLLKTVKQDGEGLMLHRGASLYKGLRSDDLLKLKTHEDTEARVIAHIAGKGKHAGKLGALLLEMPAADGKPAQRFKLGTGFTQAQRQNPPAVGSLVTYRFRGLTDRGIPRFASFMRLHEDQPG
;
A
#
# COMPACT_ATOMS: atom_id res chain seq x y z
N MET A 1 63.39 -61.54 -60.00
CA MET A 1 63.81 -61.08 -61.34
C MET A 1 63.66 -59.61 -61.43
N ALA A 2 64.75 -58.91 -61.37
CA ALA A 2 65.29 -57.98 -62.36
C ALA A 2 64.37 -56.74 -62.61
N LEU A 3 64.77 -55.58 -62.70
CA LEU A 3 66.00 -54.75 -62.73
C LEU A 3 65.53 -53.28 -62.67
N LYS A 4 66.27 -52.47 -61.90
CA LYS A 4 66.92 -51.19 -62.28
C LYS A 4 66.08 -50.14 -63.05
N ALA A 5 66.05 -48.91 -62.65
CA ALA A 5 67.14 -47.95 -62.72
C ALA A 5 66.70 -46.55 -62.10
N ALA A 6 67.65 -45.94 -61.49
CA ALA A 6 67.68 -44.47 -61.26
C ALA A 6 68.39 -43.81 -62.47
N PRO A 7 68.70 -42.48 -62.49
CA PRO A 7 68.29 -41.29 -61.82
C PRO A 7 68.06 -40.10 -62.78
N ALA A 8 67.62 -38.94 -62.32
CA ALA A 8 68.09 -37.66 -62.83
C ALA A 8 67.82 -36.52 -61.85
N GLN A 9 68.87 -35.90 -61.37
CA GLN A 9 68.90 -34.64 -60.67
C GLN A 9 68.67 -33.49 -61.65
N THR A 10 67.84 -32.55 -61.28
CA THR A 10 67.86 -31.22 -61.88
C THR A 10 67.72 -30.19 -60.81
N TYR A 11 68.77 -29.41 -60.64
CA TYR A 11 68.84 -28.23 -59.76
C TYR A 11 68.02 -27.12 -60.38
N LEU A 12 67.21 -26.45 -59.57
CA LEU A 12 66.73 -25.08 -59.88
C LEU A 12 66.61 -24.24 -58.64
N ARG A 13 67.42 -23.26 -58.63
CA ARG A 13 67.55 -21.94 -58.01
C ARG A 13 66.53 -21.51 -56.94
N LEU A 14 67.11 -21.16 -55.78
CA LEU A 14 66.52 -20.29 -54.71
C LEU A 14 66.10 -18.94 -55.27
N GLY A 15 64.85 -18.62 -55.12
CA GLY A 15 64.33 -17.26 -55.17
C GLY A 15 63.98 -16.80 -53.76
N LEU A 16 64.79 -15.89 -53.22
CA LEU A 16 64.55 -15.25 -51.96
C LEU A 16 63.34 -14.27 -52.09
N PHE A 17 62.18 -14.63 -51.57
CA PHE A 17 61.09 -13.71 -51.36
C PHE A 17 61.21 -13.17 -49.95
N ARG A 18 61.52 -11.89 -49.82
CA ARG A 18 61.41 -11.14 -48.57
C ARG A 18 59.93 -10.96 -48.19
N ILE A 19 59.49 -11.62 -47.15
CA ILE A 19 58.18 -11.37 -46.51
C ILE A 19 58.35 -10.16 -45.62
N GLN A 20 57.78 -9.04 -46.03
CA GLN A 20 57.57 -7.86 -45.13
C GLN A 20 56.44 -8.19 -44.17
N THR A 21 56.80 -8.37 -42.91
CA THR A 21 55.79 -8.48 -41.82
C THR A 21 55.29 -7.07 -41.49
N LEU A 22 54.04 -6.80 -41.87
CA LEU A 22 53.26 -5.64 -41.43
C LEU A 22 52.71 -5.91 -40.02
N PRO A 23 53.00 -5.09 -39.02
CA PRO A 23 52.37 -5.27 -37.69
C PRO A 23 50.90 -4.85 -37.75
N LEU A 24 49.99 -5.81 -37.60
CA LEU A 24 48.57 -5.55 -37.42
C LEU A 24 48.34 -5.02 -36.02
N LEU A 25 48.25 -3.71 -35.87
CA LEU A 25 47.81 -3.04 -34.65
C LEU A 25 46.31 -3.30 -34.50
N LEU A 26 45.93 -4.30 -33.70
CA LEU A 26 44.56 -4.46 -33.21
C LEU A 26 44.26 -3.33 -32.20
N ALA A 27 43.61 -2.26 -32.67
CA ALA A 27 42.98 -1.29 -31.79
C ALA A 27 41.79 -1.92 -31.09
N LEU A 28 41.98 -2.36 -29.85
CA LEU A 28 40.90 -2.80 -28.96
C LEU A 28 40.11 -1.56 -28.49
N ALA A 29 39.16 -1.12 -29.33
CA ALA A 29 38.18 -0.09 -28.90
C ALA A 29 37.28 -0.73 -27.84
N GLY A 30 37.64 -0.52 -26.58
CA GLY A 30 36.78 -0.88 -25.46
C GLY A 30 35.50 -0.06 -25.55
N LEU A 31 34.39 -0.68 -25.94
CA LEU A 31 33.04 -0.16 -25.80
C LEU A 31 32.76 -0.03 -24.28
N LEU A 32 33.09 1.14 -23.69
CA LEU A 32 32.51 1.55 -22.44
C LEU A 32 31.00 1.77 -22.67
N THR A 33 30.21 0.72 -22.49
CA THR A 33 28.77 0.91 -22.32
C THR A 33 28.57 1.61 -20.98
N PRO A 34 27.93 2.81 -20.95
CA PRO A 34 27.56 3.41 -19.69
C PRO A 34 26.59 2.43 -18.99
N ALA A 35 26.99 1.92 -17.84
CA ALA A 35 26.10 1.19 -16.98
C ALA A 35 24.97 2.17 -16.59
N LEU A 36 23.78 1.96 -17.11
CA LEU A 36 22.58 2.64 -16.62
C LEU A 36 22.48 2.35 -15.12
N PRO A 37 22.27 3.36 -14.28
CA PRO A 37 22.07 3.12 -12.87
C PRO A 37 20.86 2.19 -12.73
N LEU A 38 21.09 1.00 -12.19
CA LEU A 38 20.04 0.11 -11.78
C LEU A 38 19.24 0.87 -10.72
N SER A 39 18.08 1.39 -11.09
CA SER A 39 17.16 2.00 -10.13
C SER A 39 16.90 0.94 -9.07
N ALA A 40 17.43 1.14 -7.87
CA ALA A 40 17.13 0.26 -6.75
C ALA A 40 15.60 0.29 -6.58
N ALA A 41 14.97 -0.84 -6.79
CA ALA A 41 13.55 -0.98 -6.50
C ALA A 41 13.35 -0.53 -5.05
N GLU A 42 12.55 0.53 -4.84
CA GLU A 42 12.29 1.02 -3.49
C GLU A 42 11.66 -0.12 -2.69
N THR A 43 12.37 -0.56 -1.67
CA THR A 43 11.90 -1.67 -0.83
C THR A 43 10.72 -1.18 -0.01
N ARG A 44 9.66 -1.98 0.05
CA ARG A 44 8.49 -1.67 0.88
C ARG A 44 8.91 -1.45 2.33
N PRO A 45 8.44 -0.40 2.99
CA PRO A 45 8.75 -0.18 4.40
C PRO A 45 8.20 -1.33 5.26
N PRO A 46 8.92 -1.75 6.31
CA PRO A 46 8.50 -2.85 7.18
C PRO A 46 7.38 -2.40 8.13
N LEU A 47 6.17 -2.24 7.64
CA LEU A 47 5.06 -1.68 8.39
C LEU A 47 4.36 -2.71 9.28
N MET A 48 4.05 -2.32 10.51
CA MET A 48 3.12 -3.07 11.37
C MET A 48 1.70 -3.03 10.76
N LEU A 49 1.04 -4.19 10.66
CA LEU A 49 -0.27 -4.33 10.02
C LEU A 49 -1.33 -4.83 11.01
N ALA A 50 -2.51 -4.21 10.97
CA ALA A 50 -3.61 -4.55 11.86
C ALA A 50 -4.35 -5.83 11.42
N LYS A 51 -4.74 -6.65 12.41
CA LYS A 51 -5.83 -7.63 12.28
C LYS A 51 -7.18 -6.98 12.62
N VAL A 52 -8.26 -7.68 12.30
CA VAL A 52 -9.60 -7.27 12.73
C VAL A 52 -9.76 -7.58 14.22
N TYR A 53 -10.37 -6.64 14.96
CA TYR A 53 -10.70 -6.84 16.36
C TYR A 53 -11.62 -8.06 16.54
N HIS A 54 -11.36 -8.86 17.56
CA HIS A 54 -12.16 -10.05 17.90
C HIS A 54 -12.51 -10.09 19.40
N ALA A 55 -13.51 -10.85 19.75
CA ALA A 55 -13.89 -11.05 21.14
C ALA A 55 -12.78 -11.75 21.93
N GLY A 56 -12.72 -11.50 23.25
CA GLY A 56 -11.72 -12.08 24.15
C GLY A 56 -10.42 -11.32 24.27
N VAL A 57 -10.29 -10.16 23.59
CA VAL A 57 -9.15 -9.26 23.75
C VAL A 57 -9.17 -8.63 25.15
N ALA A 58 -8.07 -8.75 25.89
CA ALA A 58 -7.87 -8.06 27.18
C ALA A 58 -7.65 -6.55 26.93
N LEU A 59 -8.72 -5.77 26.98
CA LEU A 59 -8.72 -4.34 26.60
C LEU A 59 -7.68 -3.52 27.38
N ALA A 60 -7.41 -3.87 28.64
CA ALA A 60 -6.42 -3.19 29.47
C ALA A 60 -4.99 -3.22 28.88
N ASP A 61 -4.67 -4.22 28.06
CA ASP A 61 -3.36 -4.34 27.42
C ASP A 61 -3.17 -3.36 26.26
N TYR A 62 -4.25 -2.76 25.76
CA TYR A 62 -4.21 -1.96 24.54
C TYR A 62 -4.37 -0.47 24.81
N TRP A 63 -3.66 0.32 24.02
CA TRP A 63 -3.91 1.73 23.78
C TRP A 63 -4.91 1.86 22.66
N ILE A 64 -5.81 2.82 22.80
CA ILE A 64 -6.89 3.06 21.85
C ILE A 64 -6.64 4.39 21.16
N SER A 65 -6.83 4.43 19.85
CA SER A 65 -6.79 5.65 19.05
C SER A 65 -7.88 5.64 17.99
N GLU A 66 -8.14 6.78 17.37
CA GLU A 66 -8.99 6.84 16.18
C GLU A 66 -8.30 6.16 15.00
N LYS A 67 -9.05 5.37 14.25
CA LYS A 67 -8.63 4.90 12.95
C LYS A 67 -8.90 5.97 11.92
N LEU A 68 -7.85 6.61 11.45
CA LEU A 68 -7.92 7.66 10.44
C LEU A 68 -8.15 7.05 9.06
N ASP A 69 -8.96 7.70 8.23
CA ASP A 69 -9.24 7.31 6.86
C ASP A 69 -8.47 8.23 5.90
N GLY A 70 -7.23 7.87 5.61
CA GLY A 70 -6.32 8.62 4.77
C GLY A 70 -5.41 7.70 3.96
N VAL A 71 -4.20 8.14 3.69
CA VAL A 71 -3.16 7.36 3.02
C VAL A 71 -1.99 7.14 3.97
N ARG A 72 -1.65 5.86 4.24
CA ARG A 72 -0.52 5.57 5.09
C ARG A 72 0.75 6.16 4.53
N GLY A 73 1.42 6.98 5.34
CA GLY A 73 2.71 7.60 5.07
C GLY A 73 3.79 7.04 5.99
N TYR A 74 4.92 6.67 5.41
CA TYR A 74 6.10 6.26 6.13
C TYR A 74 7.24 7.24 5.82
N TRP A 75 7.64 8.01 6.82
CA TRP A 75 8.83 8.83 6.74
C TRP A 75 10.04 7.98 7.09
N ASP A 76 11.00 7.83 6.21
CA ASP A 76 12.19 6.99 6.43
C ASP A 76 13.37 7.75 7.06
N GLY A 77 13.21 9.05 7.29
CA GLY A 77 14.24 9.99 7.74
C GLY A 77 14.66 10.99 6.65
N GLU A 78 14.33 10.74 5.38
CA GLU A 78 14.69 11.59 4.24
C GLU A 78 13.51 11.83 3.30
N LYS A 79 12.67 10.84 3.07
CA LYS A 79 11.56 10.87 2.15
C LYS A 79 10.31 10.22 2.71
N LEU A 80 9.17 10.69 2.23
CA LEU A 80 7.87 10.14 2.59
C LEU A 80 7.48 9.07 1.56
N LEU A 81 7.14 7.88 2.05
CA LEU A 81 6.80 6.71 1.25
C LEU A 81 5.35 6.29 1.50
N THR A 82 4.70 5.75 0.50
CA THR A 82 3.43 5.04 0.65
C THR A 82 3.64 3.67 1.32
N ARG A 83 2.56 3.00 1.65
CA ARG A 83 2.60 1.61 2.13
C ARG A 83 3.25 0.66 1.12
N GLY A 84 3.14 0.95 -0.17
CA GLY A 84 3.73 0.17 -1.27
C GLY A 84 5.24 0.37 -1.42
N GLY A 85 5.77 1.46 -0.86
CA GLY A 85 7.17 1.87 -0.99
C GLY A 85 7.37 2.99 -2.02
N GLU A 86 6.29 3.44 -2.70
CA GLU A 86 6.41 4.53 -3.67
C GLU A 86 6.65 5.86 -2.94
N ARG A 87 7.52 6.68 -3.51
CA ARG A 87 7.77 8.02 -2.99
C ARG A 87 6.54 8.91 -3.17
N VAL A 88 6.13 9.57 -2.10
CA VAL A 88 5.08 10.60 -2.15
C VAL A 88 5.72 11.94 -2.56
N ALA A 89 5.24 12.53 -3.65
CA ALA A 89 5.63 13.87 -4.03
C ALA A 89 4.96 14.88 -3.09
N VAL A 90 5.77 15.55 -2.27
CA VAL A 90 5.29 16.55 -1.30
C VAL A 90 5.91 17.91 -1.59
N PRO A 91 5.24 19.04 -1.27
CA PRO A 91 5.88 20.34 -1.30
C PRO A 91 7.06 20.37 -0.33
N ALA A 92 8.15 21.04 -0.70
CA ALA A 92 9.35 21.10 0.13
C ALA A 92 9.07 21.60 1.57
N TRP A 93 8.12 22.53 1.73
CA TRP A 93 7.76 23.07 3.05
C TRP A 93 7.09 22.04 3.96
N PHE A 94 6.43 21.02 3.39
CA PHE A 94 5.66 20.03 4.18
C PHE A 94 6.56 19.18 5.07
N THR A 95 7.72 18.77 4.54
CA THR A 95 8.71 17.93 5.27
C THR A 95 9.94 18.75 5.73
N ALA A 96 9.97 20.05 5.50
CA ALA A 96 11.08 20.89 5.93
C ALA A 96 11.26 20.83 7.46
N GLY A 97 12.49 20.56 7.91
CA GLY A 97 12.80 20.46 9.34
C GLY A 97 12.35 19.18 10.03
N TRP A 98 11.81 18.21 9.30
CA TRP A 98 11.54 16.91 9.89
C TRP A 98 12.84 16.19 10.27
N PRO A 99 12.87 15.46 11.39
CA PRO A 99 14.08 14.80 11.87
C PRO A 99 14.42 13.59 11.00
N ASN A 100 15.70 13.22 10.99
CA ASN A 100 16.17 11.97 10.40
C ASN A 100 15.84 10.77 11.34
N VAL A 101 14.56 10.59 11.63
CA VAL A 101 14.01 9.52 12.46
C VAL A 101 12.79 8.97 11.76
N PRO A 102 12.71 7.68 11.48
CA PRO A 102 11.54 7.07 10.86
C PRO A 102 10.26 7.31 11.66
N MET A 103 9.21 7.75 10.97
CA MET A 103 7.88 7.99 11.54
C MET A 103 6.83 7.27 10.71
N ASP A 104 5.91 6.60 11.39
CA ASP A 104 4.79 5.90 10.78
C ASP A 104 3.49 6.64 11.10
N GLY A 105 2.75 7.03 10.08
CA GLY A 105 1.59 7.89 10.24
C GLY A 105 0.57 7.76 9.11
N GLU A 106 -0.42 8.62 9.16
CA GLU A 106 -1.46 8.74 8.14
C GLU A 106 -1.43 10.14 7.53
N LEU A 107 -1.35 10.23 6.21
CA LEU A 107 -1.61 11.46 5.46
C LEU A 107 -3.12 11.65 5.37
N TRP A 108 -3.62 12.64 6.12
CA TRP A 108 -5.04 12.78 6.41
C TRP A 108 -5.56 14.18 6.10
N ALA A 109 -6.70 14.25 5.43
CA ALA A 109 -7.35 15.52 5.06
C ALA A 109 -8.58 15.86 5.93
N GLY A 110 -8.83 15.09 7.00
CA GLY A 110 -10.02 15.22 7.83
C GLY A 110 -11.00 14.05 7.70
N ARG A 111 -11.93 13.95 8.63
CA ARG A 111 -12.98 12.91 8.58
C ARG A 111 -13.84 13.07 7.34
N GLY A 112 -14.21 11.96 6.71
CA GLY A 112 -14.98 11.93 5.47
C GLY A 112 -14.25 12.46 4.22
N GLN A 113 -12.93 12.77 4.31
CA GLN A 113 -12.15 13.37 3.23
C GLN A 113 -11.15 12.40 2.58
N PHE A 114 -11.41 11.09 2.65
CA PHE A 114 -10.53 10.07 2.07
C PHE A 114 -10.18 10.34 0.60
N ALA A 115 -11.19 10.62 -0.25
CA ALA A 115 -10.97 10.90 -1.66
C ALA A 115 -10.02 12.09 -1.88
N ARG A 116 -10.12 13.13 -1.03
CA ARG A 116 -9.22 14.28 -1.07
C ARG A 116 -7.81 13.89 -0.70
N ALA A 117 -7.62 13.13 0.37
CA ALA A 117 -6.30 12.65 0.77
C ALA A 117 -5.65 11.83 -0.36
N VAL A 118 -6.37 10.87 -0.93
CA VAL A 118 -5.88 10.03 -2.04
C VAL A 118 -5.55 10.86 -3.27
N SER A 119 -6.43 11.77 -3.70
CA SER A 119 -6.19 12.60 -4.89
C SER A 119 -4.97 13.52 -4.71
N THR A 120 -4.73 14.06 -3.50
CA THR A 120 -3.58 14.91 -3.20
C THR A 120 -2.28 14.10 -3.20
N VAL A 121 -2.27 12.93 -2.54
CA VAL A 121 -1.07 12.11 -2.42
C VAL A 121 -0.62 11.49 -3.74
N ARG A 122 -1.55 11.20 -4.65
CA ARG A 122 -1.25 10.59 -5.97
C ARG A 122 -0.65 11.55 -7.01
N GLN A 123 -0.67 12.85 -6.75
CA GLN A 123 -0.13 13.81 -7.70
C GLN A 123 1.40 13.71 -7.78
N GLN A 124 1.93 13.58 -8.99
CA GLN A 124 3.39 13.57 -9.22
C GLN A 124 4.02 14.96 -9.03
N THR A 125 3.25 16.00 -9.33
CA THR A 125 3.61 17.40 -9.02
C THR A 125 2.71 17.87 -7.88
N PRO A 126 3.26 18.13 -6.68
CA PRO A 126 2.44 18.48 -5.52
C PRO A 126 1.76 19.84 -5.68
N ASP A 127 0.45 19.89 -5.45
CA ASP A 127 -0.30 21.14 -5.38
C ASP A 127 -0.19 21.73 -3.98
N ASN A 128 0.47 22.88 -3.86
CA ASN A 128 0.64 23.57 -2.59
C ASN A 128 -0.69 23.89 -1.87
N ALA A 129 -1.74 24.21 -2.60
CA ALA A 129 -3.04 24.54 -2.01
C ALA A 129 -3.68 23.28 -1.41
N ALA A 130 -3.68 22.17 -2.15
CA ALA A 130 -4.21 20.90 -1.67
C ALA A 130 -3.46 20.38 -0.43
N TRP A 131 -2.14 20.55 -0.39
CA TRP A 131 -1.31 20.10 0.74
C TRP A 131 -1.51 20.93 2.01
N ARG A 132 -2.02 22.17 1.96
CA ARG A 132 -2.34 22.98 3.16
C ARG A 132 -3.45 22.35 4.02
N ASP A 133 -4.31 21.54 3.42
CA ASP A 133 -5.38 20.83 4.12
C ASP A 133 -4.95 19.43 4.61
N MET A 134 -3.76 18.99 4.21
CA MET A 134 -3.20 17.71 4.65
C MET A 134 -2.51 17.83 6.01
N ARG A 135 -2.60 16.76 6.78
CA ARG A 135 -1.85 16.55 8.03
C ARG A 135 -1.11 15.22 7.95
N PHE A 136 0.07 15.17 8.54
CA PHE A 136 0.75 13.91 8.82
C PHE A 136 0.50 13.54 10.28
N MET A 137 -0.38 12.57 10.46
CA MET A 137 -0.85 12.10 11.76
C MET A 137 0.02 10.91 12.20
N VAL A 138 1.05 11.17 13.00
CA VAL A 138 2.05 10.17 13.40
C VAL A 138 1.49 9.33 14.55
N PHE A 139 1.56 8.01 14.45
CA PHE A 139 1.05 7.10 15.45
C PHE A 139 2.10 6.12 16.00
N ASP A 140 3.27 5.99 15.37
CA ASP A 140 4.37 5.18 15.91
C ASP A 140 5.74 5.63 15.39
N LEU A 141 6.80 5.20 16.10
CA LEU A 141 8.20 5.43 15.76
C LEU A 141 8.89 4.07 15.51
N PRO A 142 9.01 3.64 14.24
CA PRO A 142 9.51 2.29 13.88
C PRO A 142 10.92 1.97 14.36
N ALA A 143 11.81 2.96 14.39
CA ALA A 143 13.19 2.80 14.82
C ALA A 143 13.39 2.95 16.34
N GLN A 144 12.36 3.39 17.07
CA GLN A 144 12.42 3.51 18.53
C GLN A 144 12.25 2.13 19.16
N GLY A 145 13.26 1.68 19.89
CA GLY A 145 13.19 0.45 20.67
C GLY A 145 12.18 0.51 21.80
N GLY A 146 11.94 -0.64 22.43
CA GLY A 146 11.03 -0.76 23.56
C GLY A 146 9.57 -0.98 23.20
N PRO A 147 8.72 -1.21 24.20
CA PRO A 147 7.27 -1.44 24.03
C PRO A 147 6.53 -0.16 23.60
N PHE A 148 5.38 -0.33 22.96
CA PHE A 148 4.58 0.80 22.45
C PHE A 148 4.24 1.84 23.54
N SER A 149 3.95 1.38 24.76
CA SER A 149 3.69 2.29 25.88
C SER A 149 4.84 3.26 26.18
N GLU A 150 6.09 2.84 25.93
CA GLU A 150 7.28 3.68 26.11
C GLU A 150 7.55 4.54 24.87
N ARG A 151 7.14 4.10 23.69
CA ARG A 151 7.28 4.89 22.45
C ARG A 151 6.33 6.09 22.40
N ILE A 152 5.14 6.01 23.01
CA ILE A 152 4.16 7.11 23.03
C ILE A 152 4.74 8.44 23.56
N PRO A 153 5.35 8.52 24.75
CA PRO A 153 5.94 9.77 25.24
C PRO A 153 7.10 10.26 24.36
N VAL A 154 7.91 9.36 23.80
CA VAL A 154 8.98 9.73 22.86
C VAL A 154 8.39 10.37 21.60
N LEU A 155 7.36 9.75 21.03
CA LEU A 155 6.63 10.28 19.88
C LEU A 155 6.05 11.66 20.14
N ASN A 156 5.37 11.84 21.27
CA ASN A 156 4.78 13.15 21.65
C ASN A 156 5.88 14.22 21.80
N GLY A 157 7.01 13.88 22.40
CA GLY A 157 8.15 14.77 22.51
C GLY A 157 8.74 15.15 21.16
N LEU A 158 8.89 14.19 20.25
CA LEU A 158 9.38 14.42 18.89
C LEU A 158 8.46 15.35 18.10
N ILE A 159 7.14 15.09 18.13
CA ILE A 159 6.16 15.94 17.43
C ILE A 159 6.15 17.37 18.01
N SER A 160 6.28 17.51 19.32
CA SER A 160 6.41 18.84 19.93
C SER A 160 7.67 19.58 19.51
N GLN A 161 8.78 18.88 19.23
CA GLN A 161 10.02 19.47 18.72
C GLN A 161 9.91 19.88 17.25
N ILE A 162 9.15 19.12 16.42
CA ILE A 162 8.90 19.48 15.03
C ILE A 162 8.12 20.80 14.95
N ASP A 163 7.22 21.06 15.88
CA ASP A 163 6.45 22.29 16.05
C ASP A 163 5.80 22.81 14.75
N GLN A 164 5.22 21.89 13.98
CA GLN A 164 4.50 22.22 12.74
C GLN A 164 3.04 21.81 12.86
N PRO A 165 2.07 22.70 12.60
CA PRO A 165 0.65 22.45 12.86
C PRO A 165 0.05 21.31 12.01
N TRP A 166 0.70 20.96 10.92
CA TRP A 166 0.28 19.85 10.06
C TRP A 166 0.94 18.51 10.42
N VAL A 167 1.86 18.47 11.40
CA VAL A 167 2.44 17.24 11.93
C VAL A 167 1.92 17.05 13.34
N GLN A 168 1.15 15.99 13.56
CA GLN A 168 0.46 15.79 14.83
C GLN A 168 0.60 14.35 15.32
N ALA A 169 0.73 14.15 16.61
CA ALA A 169 0.63 12.83 17.21
C ALA A 169 -0.83 12.39 17.27
N VAL A 170 -1.09 11.15 16.88
CA VAL A 170 -2.42 10.54 17.09
C VAL A 170 -2.60 10.28 18.58
N ALA A 171 -3.68 10.84 19.15
CA ALA A 171 -4.00 10.70 20.56
C ALA A 171 -4.19 9.20 20.93
N GLN A 172 -3.49 8.76 21.98
CA GLN A 172 -3.55 7.40 22.51
C GLN A 172 -4.12 7.46 23.93
N PHE A 173 -5.10 6.61 24.21
CA PHE A 173 -5.74 6.58 25.54
C PHE A 173 -6.15 5.17 25.95
N LYS A 174 -6.45 4.96 27.23
CA LYS A 174 -6.94 3.71 27.78
C LYS A 174 -8.45 3.78 27.99
N LEU A 175 -9.13 2.65 27.83
CA LEU A 175 -10.55 2.52 28.13
C LEU A 175 -10.76 1.47 29.22
N ALA A 176 -11.73 1.71 30.08
CA ALA A 176 -11.99 0.89 31.25
C ALA A 176 -12.60 -0.48 30.88
N ASN A 177 -13.46 -0.55 29.86
CA ASN A 177 -14.24 -1.77 29.58
C ASN A 177 -14.79 -1.77 28.14
N GLN A 178 -15.38 -2.88 27.75
CA GLN A 178 -15.98 -3.08 26.44
C GLN A 178 -17.15 -2.15 26.12
N PRO A 179 -18.09 -1.83 27.04
CA PRO A 179 -19.10 -0.82 26.77
C PRO A 179 -18.54 0.55 26.44
N ALA A 180 -17.46 0.99 27.10
CA ALA A 180 -16.78 2.25 26.78
C ALA A 180 -16.15 2.21 25.37
N LEU A 181 -15.55 1.08 24.98
CA LEU A 181 -14.99 0.89 23.63
C LEU A 181 -16.10 0.98 22.56
N GLN A 182 -17.23 0.31 22.77
CA GLN A 182 -18.37 0.35 21.84
C GLN A 182 -19.00 1.76 21.79
N GLY A 183 -19.14 2.42 22.92
CA GLY A 183 -19.63 3.80 22.98
C GLY A 183 -18.74 4.78 22.20
N LEU A 184 -17.41 4.65 22.35
CA LEU A 184 -16.46 5.46 21.60
C LEU A 184 -16.52 5.15 20.10
N LEU A 185 -16.59 3.87 19.70
CA LEU A 185 -16.74 3.48 18.30
C LEU A 185 -17.96 4.14 17.66
N LEU A 186 -19.13 4.02 18.31
CA LEU A 186 -20.37 4.62 17.81
C LEU A 186 -20.29 6.16 17.73
N LYS A 187 -19.67 6.80 18.73
CA LYS A 187 -19.43 8.25 18.71
C LYS A 187 -18.52 8.65 17.55
N THR A 188 -17.43 7.94 17.35
CA THR A 188 -16.47 8.19 16.24
C THR A 188 -17.15 8.07 14.89
N VAL A 189 -17.89 6.99 14.65
CA VAL A 189 -18.61 6.76 13.39
C VAL A 189 -19.74 7.77 13.16
N LYS A 190 -20.45 8.18 14.22
CA LYS A 190 -21.47 9.24 14.12
C LYS A 190 -20.88 10.60 13.70
N GLN A 191 -19.61 10.80 13.94
CA GLN A 191 -18.85 11.99 13.55
C GLN A 191 -18.01 11.77 12.28
N ASP A 192 -18.43 10.89 11.41
CA ASP A 192 -17.78 10.54 10.13
C ASP A 192 -16.35 9.97 10.27
N GLY A 193 -15.96 9.50 11.46
CA GLY A 193 -14.73 8.75 11.67
C GLY A 193 -14.87 7.29 11.19
N GLU A 194 -13.76 6.67 10.80
CA GLU A 194 -13.76 5.30 10.24
C GLU A 194 -13.95 4.22 11.31
N GLY A 195 -13.37 4.42 12.49
CA GLY A 195 -13.37 3.45 13.56
C GLY A 195 -12.26 3.68 14.57
N LEU A 196 -11.79 2.63 15.19
CA LEU A 196 -10.76 2.67 16.22
C LEU A 196 -9.60 1.72 15.89
N MET A 197 -8.43 2.05 16.40
CA MET A 197 -7.26 1.19 16.46
C MET A 197 -6.99 0.81 17.92
N LEU A 198 -6.58 -0.44 18.12
CA LEU A 198 -6.11 -0.94 19.40
C LEU A 198 -4.67 -1.41 19.24
N HIS A 199 -3.73 -0.79 19.94
CA HIS A 199 -2.32 -1.12 19.88
C HIS A 199 -1.86 -1.67 21.23
N ARG A 200 -1.33 -2.89 21.23
CA ARG A 200 -0.88 -3.55 22.47
C ARG A 200 0.28 -2.76 23.08
N GLY A 201 0.14 -2.37 24.34
CA GLY A 201 1.13 -1.53 25.02
C GLY A 201 2.50 -2.19 25.17
N ALA A 202 2.56 -3.50 25.34
CA ALA A 202 3.79 -4.28 25.45
C ALA A 202 4.45 -4.63 24.11
N SER A 203 3.84 -4.28 22.97
CA SER A 203 4.35 -4.68 21.65
C SER A 203 5.59 -3.90 21.23
N LEU A 204 6.55 -4.62 20.65
CA LEU A 204 7.63 -4.02 19.86
C LEU A 204 7.09 -3.67 18.45
N TYR A 205 7.74 -2.70 17.79
CA TYR A 205 7.42 -2.44 16.39
C TYR A 205 7.97 -3.59 15.52
N LYS A 206 7.08 -4.27 14.79
CA LYS A 206 7.43 -5.38 13.90
C LYS A 206 6.66 -5.26 12.60
N GLY A 207 7.36 -5.33 11.47
CA GLY A 207 6.80 -5.23 10.12
C GLY A 207 5.97 -6.45 9.71
N LEU A 208 4.98 -6.84 10.50
CA LEU A 208 4.11 -7.99 10.26
C LEU A 208 2.68 -7.74 10.73
N ARG A 209 1.77 -8.65 10.35
CA ARG A 209 0.37 -8.64 10.80
C ARG A 209 0.24 -9.54 12.03
N SER A 210 -0.13 -8.94 13.17
CA SER A 210 -0.32 -9.66 14.43
C SER A 210 -1.49 -9.09 15.23
N ASP A 211 -1.79 -9.71 16.39
CA ASP A 211 -2.76 -9.18 17.35
C ASP A 211 -2.21 -8.01 18.17
N ASP A 212 -0.95 -7.62 17.97
CA ASP A 212 -0.39 -6.44 18.60
C ASP A 212 -1.02 -5.15 18.09
N LEU A 213 -1.58 -5.18 16.86
CA LEU A 213 -2.35 -4.07 16.31
C LEU A 213 -3.68 -4.59 15.77
N LEU A 214 -4.80 -4.03 16.25
CA LEU A 214 -6.15 -4.41 15.86
C LEU A 214 -6.90 -3.20 15.33
N LYS A 215 -7.76 -3.41 14.33
CA LYS A 215 -8.71 -2.42 13.82
C LYS A 215 -10.13 -2.80 14.22
N LEU A 216 -10.89 -1.84 14.72
CA LEU A 216 -12.29 -1.99 15.08
C LEU A 216 -13.14 -0.99 14.29
N LYS A 217 -14.04 -1.50 13.45
CA LYS A 217 -14.96 -0.71 12.63
C LYS A 217 -16.39 -1.22 12.84
N THR A 218 -17.39 -0.38 12.56
CA THR A 218 -18.79 -0.81 12.55
C THR A 218 -19.11 -1.68 11.33
N HIS A 219 -18.30 -1.60 10.30
CA HIS A 219 -18.35 -2.42 9.10
C HIS A 219 -16.93 -2.63 8.56
N GLU A 220 -16.76 -3.69 7.81
CA GLU A 220 -15.57 -3.95 7.01
C GLU A 220 -15.84 -3.55 5.56
N ASP A 221 -14.81 -3.25 4.81
CA ASP A 221 -14.84 -3.05 3.37
C ASP A 221 -13.84 -3.99 2.69
N THR A 222 -14.21 -4.45 1.52
CA THR A 222 -13.37 -5.27 0.66
C THR A 222 -13.82 -5.12 -0.79
N GLU A 223 -13.07 -5.71 -1.72
CA GLU A 223 -13.30 -5.64 -3.16
C GLU A 223 -13.85 -6.96 -3.69
N ALA A 224 -14.67 -6.86 -4.72
CA ALA A 224 -15.09 -8.00 -5.51
C ALA A 224 -15.32 -7.61 -6.97
N ARG A 225 -15.16 -8.58 -7.87
CA ARG A 225 -15.37 -8.39 -9.31
C ARG A 225 -16.83 -8.48 -9.68
N VAL A 226 -17.31 -7.54 -10.49
CA VAL A 226 -18.64 -7.60 -11.08
C VAL A 226 -18.65 -8.69 -12.15
N ILE A 227 -19.49 -9.71 -11.99
CA ILE A 227 -19.61 -10.80 -12.97
C ILE A 227 -20.94 -10.76 -13.75
N ALA A 228 -21.96 -10.08 -13.21
CA ALA A 228 -23.22 -9.86 -13.94
C ALA A 228 -24.02 -8.71 -13.31
N HIS A 229 -24.94 -8.14 -14.11
CA HIS A 229 -26.00 -7.25 -13.64
C HIS A 229 -27.29 -8.05 -13.44
N ILE A 230 -27.98 -7.78 -12.35
CA ILE A 230 -29.31 -8.34 -12.06
C ILE A 230 -30.32 -7.21 -12.24
N ALA A 231 -31.29 -7.42 -13.11
CA ALA A 231 -32.33 -6.44 -13.39
C ALA A 231 -33.15 -6.08 -12.15
N GLY A 232 -33.48 -4.82 -12.01
CA GLY A 232 -34.33 -4.32 -10.94
C GLY A 232 -35.80 -4.70 -11.14
N LYS A 233 -36.54 -4.75 -10.03
CA LYS A 233 -37.99 -4.97 -10.01
C LYS A 233 -38.68 -3.81 -9.29
N GLY A 234 -39.98 -3.61 -9.54
CA GLY A 234 -40.77 -2.55 -8.91
C GLY A 234 -40.18 -1.16 -9.20
N LYS A 235 -39.87 -0.36 -8.19
CA LYS A 235 -39.30 0.99 -8.34
C LYS A 235 -37.94 1.04 -9.06
N HIS A 236 -37.31 -0.10 -9.27
CA HIS A 236 -36.04 -0.21 -9.99
C HIS A 236 -36.21 -0.93 -11.35
N ALA A 237 -37.41 -1.13 -11.84
CA ALA A 237 -37.64 -1.70 -13.18
C ALA A 237 -36.91 -0.88 -14.25
N GLY A 238 -36.27 -1.54 -15.20
CA GLY A 238 -35.44 -0.92 -16.23
C GLY A 238 -34.06 -0.39 -15.78
N LYS A 239 -33.68 -0.61 -14.52
CA LYS A 239 -32.40 -0.19 -13.92
C LYS A 239 -31.74 -1.36 -13.23
N LEU A 240 -30.51 -1.13 -12.72
CA LEU A 240 -29.82 -2.13 -11.87
C LEU A 240 -30.64 -2.43 -10.61
N GLY A 241 -30.94 -3.71 -10.37
CA GLY A 241 -31.45 -4.23 -9.11
C GLY A 241 -30.30 -4.57 -8.15
N ALA A 242 -29.33 -5.36 -8.62
CA ALA A 242 -28.14 -5.76 -7.89
C ALA A 242 -26.99 -6.07 -8.85
N LEU A 243 -25.78 -5.96 -8.37
CA LEU A 243 -24.60 -6.59 -8.97
C LEU A 243 -24.50 -8.03 -8.48
N LEU A 244 -24.15 -8.96 -9.36
CA LEU A 244 -23.60 -10.26 -8.95
C LEU A 244 -22.09 -10.09 -8.86
N LEU A 245 -21.55 -10.29 -7.67
CA LEU A 245 -20.13 -10.12 -7.38
C LEU A 245 -19.48 -11.48 -7.14
N GLU A 246 -18.20 -11.57 -7.51
CA GLU A 246 -17.32 -12.72 -7.21
C GLU A 246 -16.14 -12.23 -6.37
N MET A 247 -16.01 -12.82 -5.18
CA MET A 247 -14.84 -12.68 -4.32
C MET A 247 -13.76 -13.64 -4.79
N PRO A 248 -12.48 -13.23 -4.85
CA PRO A 248 -11.40 -14.13 -5.22
C PRO A 248 -11.28 -15.28 -4.22
N ALA A 249 -10.73 -16.40 -4.68
CA ALA A 249 -10.31 -17.47 -3.78
C ALA A 249 -9.24 -16.95 -2.82
N ALA A 250 -9.42 -17.19 -1.53
CA ALA A 250 -8.48 -16.77 -0.49
C ALA A 250 -8.49 -17.77 0.68
N ASP A 251 -7.37 -17.90 1.36
CA ASP A 251 -7.21 -18.74 2.55
C ASP A 251 -7.71 -20.19 2.37
N GLY A 252 -7.43 -20.78 1.20
CA GLY A 252 -7.87 -22.15 0.87
C GLY A 252 -9.36 -22.31 0.57
N LYS A 253 -10.13 -21.21 0.52
CA LYS A 253 -11.55 -21.22 0.16
C LYS A 253 -11.73 -20.90 -1.33
N PRO A 254 -12.68 -21.56 -2.03
CA PRO A 254 -12.97 -21.28 -3.43
C PRO A 254 -13.56 -19.87 -3.60
N ALA A 255 -13.49 -19.33 -4.82
CA ALA A 255 -14.17 -18.10 -5.20
C ALA A 255 -15.67 -18.19 -4.85
N GLN A 256 -16.20 -17.14 -4.26
CA GLN A 256 -17.59 -17.10 -3.80
C GLN A 256 -18.37 -15.99 -4.47
N ARG A 257 -19.65 -16.22 -4.74
CA ARG A 257 -20.54 -15.29 -5.41
C ARG A 257 -21.66 -14.83 -4.50
N PHE A 258 -21.96 -13.54 -4.54
CA PHE A 258 -23.08 -12.98 -3.79
C PHE A 258 -23.71 -11.80 -4.54
N LYS A 259 -24.92 -11.43 -4.12
CA LYS A 259 -25.67 -10.31 -4.72
C LYS A 259 -25.49 -9.05 -3.87
N LEU A 260 -25.09 -7.95 -4.52
CA LEU A 260 -24.97 -6.63 -3.92
C LEU A 260 -26.08 -5.71 -4.46
N GLY A 261 -27.13 -5.50 -3.69
CA GLY A 261 -28.32 -4.74 -4.12
C GLY A 261 -28.49 -3.38 -3.44
N THR A 262 -27.66 -3.03 -2.47
CA THR A 262 -27.76 -1.81 -1.66
C THR A 262 -26.56 -0.89 -1.85
N GLY A 263 -26.69 0.39 -1.44
CA GLY A 263 -25.61 1.39 -1.52
C GLY A 263 -25.54 2.17 -2.84
N PHE A 264 -26.38 1.87 -3.82
CA PHE A 264 -26.38 2.57 -5.11
C PHE A 264 -27.26 3.81 -5.09
N THR A 265 -26.76 4.90 -5.64
CA THR A 265 -27.56 6.07 -6.03
C THR A 265 -28.44 5.75 -7.25
N GLN A 266 -29.40 6.62 -7.56
CA GLN A 266 -30.22 6.46 -8.78
C GLN A 266 -29.38 6.55 -10.06
N ALA A 267 -28.40 7.44 -10.11
CA ALA A 267 -27.47 7.56 -11.24
C ALA A 267 -26.65 6.28 -11.44
N GLN A 268 -26.14 5.69 -10.35
CA GLN A 268 -25.39 4.43 -10.42
C GLN A 268 -26.25 3.23 -10.80
N ARG A 269 -27.55 3.27 -10.52
CA ARG A 269 -28.48 2.24 -11.01
C ARG A 269 -28.81 2.39 -12.50
N GLN A 270 -28.76 3.60 -13.05
CA GLN A 270 -28.91 3.85 -14.48
C GLN A 270 -27.64 3.50 -15.26
N ASN A 271 -26.48 3.84 -14.71
CA ASN A 271 -25.17 3.60 -15.28
C ASN A 271 -24.33 2.78 -14.28
N PRO A 272 -24.59 1.47 -14.18
CA PRO A 272 -23.92 0.62 -13.18
C PRO A 272 -22.44 0.37 -13.54
N PRO A 273 -21.60 0.02 -12.52
CA PRO A 273 -20.26 -0.49 -12.76
C PRO A 273 -20.27 -1.59 -13.83
N ALA A 274 -19.34 -1.52 -14.79
CA ALA A 274 -19.27 -2.48 -15.88
C ALA A 274 -18.98 -3.91 -15.38
N VAL A 275 -19.46 -4.92 -16.13
CA VAL A 275 -19.04 -6.31 -15.89
C VAL A 275 -17.52 -6.41 -16.09
N GLY A 276 -16.83 -7.09 -15.17
CA GLY A 276 -15.36 -7.19 -15.13
C GLY A 276 -14.69 -6.15 -14.23
N SER A 277 -15.35 -5.03 -13.90
CA SER A 277 -14.78 -4.03 -12.99
C SER A 277 -14.71 -4.55 -11.54
N LEU A 278 -13.77 -4.00 -10.78
CA LEU A 278 -13.64 -4.22 -9.35
C LEU A 278 -14.46 -3.14 -8.61
N VAL A 279 -15.20 -3.53 -7.59
CA VAL A 279 -15.98 -2.61 -6.76
C VAL A 279 -15.64 -2.80 -5.30
N THR A 280 -15.54 -1.70 -4.57
CA THR A 280 -15.44 -1.71 -3.10
C THR A 280 -16.84 -1.72 -2.51
N TYR A 281 -17.08 -2.60 -1.57
CA TYR A 281 -18.33 -2.68 -0.79
C TYR A 281 -18.03 -2.85 0.70
N ARG A 282 -18.91 -2.33 1.54
CA ARG A 282 -18.87 -2.52 2.99
C ARG A 282 -19.81 -3.62 3.42
N PHE A 283 -19.48 -4.30 4.53
CA PHE A 283 -20.30 -5.37 5.10
C PHE A 283 -20.12 -5.48 6.61
N ARG A 284 -20.98 -6.21 7.30
CA ARG A 284 -20.93 -6.43 8.77
C ARG A 284 -20.67 -7.89 9.07
N GLY A 285 -19.41 -8.31 8.96
CA GLY A 285 -19.03 -9.71 9.19
C GLY A 285 -19.51 -10.67 8.09
N LEU A 286 -19.11 -11.91 8.19
CA LEU A 286 -19.40 -12.98 7.22
C LEU A 286 -20.42 -13.97 7.79
N THR A 287 -21.14 -14.66 6.91
CA THR A 287 -21.88 -15.88 7.25
C THR A 287 -20.89 -17.03 7.46
N ASP A 288 -21.38 -18.17 7.99
CA ASP A 288 -20.57 -19.39 8.14
C ASP A 288 -20.00 -19.90 6.81
N ARG A 289 -20.67 -19.57 5.70
CA ARG A 289 -20.22 -19.86 4.34
C ARG A 289 -19.24 -18.81 3.78
N GLY A 290 -18.86 -17.79 4.55
CA GLY A 290 -17.96 -16.72 4.11
C GLY A 290 -18.65 -15.65 3.25
N ILE A 291 -19.99 -15.62 3.16
CA ILE A 291 -20.72 -14.59 2.38
C ILE A 291 -20.89 -13.32 3.23
N PRO A 292 -20.60 -12.12 2.68
CA PRO A 292 -20.75 -10.85 3.38
C PRO A 292 -22.21 -10.58 3.82
N ARG A 293 -22.37 -10.23 5.10
CA ARG A 293 -23.68 -9.86 5.68
C ARG A 293 -23.90 -8.35 5.48
N PHE A 294 -25.11 -7.94 5.12
CA PHE A 294 -25.51 -6.55 4.94
C PHE A 294 -24.59 -5.76 4.00
N ALA A 295 -24.11 -6.43 2.95
CA ALA A 295 -23.22 -5.83 1.98
C ALA A 295 -23.86 -4.61 1.29
N SER A 296 -23.09 -3.52 1.13
CA SER A 296 -23.55 -2.27 0.54
C SER A 296 -22.43 -1.68 -0.34
N PHE A 297 -22.77 -1.31 -1.57
CA PHE A 297 -21.84 -0.68 -2.51
C PHE A 297 -21.29 0.64 -1.95
N MET A 298 -20.02 0.90 -2.17
CA MET A 298 -19.37 2.15 -1.82
C MET A 298 -18.89 2.92 -3.06
N ARG A 299 -18.05 2.30 -3.88
CA ARG A 299 -17.44 2.94 -5.07
C ARG A 299 -16.91 1.90 -6.05
N LEU A 300 -16.62 2.34 -7.27
CA LEU A 300 -15.68 1.62 -8.13
C LEU A 300 -14.33 1.57 -7.41
N HIS A 301 -13.67 0.42 -7.47
CA HIS A 301 -12.27 0.32 -7.06
C HIS A 301 -11.45 0.79 -8.27
N GLU A 302 -10.81 1.94 -8.11
CA GLU A 302 -9.79 2.38 -9.05
C GLU A 302 -8.55 1.54 -8.74
N ASP A 303 -8.12 0.73 -9.70
CA ASP A 303 -6.89 -0.05 -9.58
C ASP A 303 -5.76 0.90 -9.16
N GLN A 304 -5.26 0.71 -7.95
CA GLN A 304 -4.02 1.33 -7.55
C GLN A 304 -2.93 0.55 -8.28
N PRO A 305 -2.10 1.19 -9.11
CA PRO A 305 -0.86 0.56 -9.52
C PRO A 305 -0.10 0.19 -8.25
N GLY A 306 0.15 -1.11 -8.10
CA GLY A 306 0.74 -1.72 -6.91
C GLY A 306 2.21 -1.44 -6.75
#